data_205fd49b5be6bdf00d3ab7282210d908
#
_entry.id   205fd49b5be6bdf00d3ab7282210d908
#
_cell.length_a   1.000
_cell.length_b   1.000
_cell.length_c   1.000
_cell.angle_alpha   90.00
_cell.angle_beta   90.00
_cell.angle_gamma   90.00
#
_symmetry.space_group_name_H-M   'P 1'
#
loop_
_entity.id
_entity.type
_entity.pdbx_description
1 polymer ?
#
loop_
_entity_poly.entity_id
_entity_poly.type
_entity_poly.pdbx_seq_one_letter_code
_entity_poly.pdbx_strand_id
1 'polypeptide(L)' 'MTEKERNKTEPREHKVTNPYSGQSEMLTATEYAYYFLIKYAERTGDYNAMQKGLSKFSSLNAKAYMTLLD' A
#
# COMPACT_ATOMS: atom_id res chain seq x y z
N MET A 1 -12.95 -5.23 15.85
CA MET A 1 -11.58 -4.84 15.44
C MET A 1 -11.64 -4.08 14.12
N THR A 2 -11.04 -2.90 14.08
CA THR A 2 -10.98 -2.13 12.84
C THR A 2 -9.92 -2.71 11.91
N GLU A 3 -9.99 -2.33 10.64
CA GLU A 3 -9.00 -2.76 9.66
C GLU A 3 -7.58 -2.32 10.06
N LYS A 4 -7.47 -1.11 10.59
CA LYS A 4 -6.18 -0.57 11.04
C LYS A 4 -5.60 -1.39 12.19
N GLU A 5 -6.43 -1.78 13.15
CA GLU A 5 -6.00 -2.61 14.27
C GLU A 5 -5.59 -4.00 13.81
N ARG A 6 -6.39 -4.60 12.91
CA ARG A 6 -6.09 -5.91 12.36
C ARG A 6 -4.77 -5.87 11.57
N ASN A 7 -4.54 -4.78 10.83
CA ASN A 7 -3.31 -4.61 10.06
C ASN A 7 -2.07 -4.65 10.95
N LYS A 8 -2.15 -4.11 12.16
CA LYS A 8 -1.02 -4.10 13.09
C LYS A 8 -0.64 -5.49 13.58
N THR A 9 -1.58 -6.42 13.55
CA THR A 9 -1.34 -7.79 14.03
C THR A 9 -0.96 -8.75 12.90
N GLU A 10 -1.10 -8.34 11.64
CA GLU A 10 -0.75 -9.19 10.50
C GLU A 10 0.77 -9.24 10.32
N PRO A 11 1.30 -10.39 9.88
CA PRO A 11 2.73 -10.48 9.61
C PRO A 11 3.09 -9.67 8.36
N ARG A 12 4.30 -9.13 8.35
CA ARG A 12 4.82 -8.37 7.21
C ARG A 12 5.64 -9.31 6.33
N GLU A 13 4.97 -9.95 5.38
CA GLU A 13 5.55 -11.01 4.55
C GLU A 13 5.66 -10.65 3.07
N HIS A 14 5.09 -9.51 2.65
CA HIS A 14 5.04 -9.15 1.25
C HIS A 14 6.05 -8.05 0.95
N LYS A 15 7.17 -8.42 0.34
CA LYS A 15 8.20 -7.45 -0.03
C LYS A 15 7.82 -6.77 -1.33
N VAL A 16 7.82 -5.43 -1.31
CA VAL A 16 7.59 -4.61 -2.50
C VAL A 16 8.76 -3.66 -2.67
N THR A 17 9.22 -3.52 -3.89
CA THR A 17 10.36 -2.67 -4.23
C THR A 17 9.92 -1.55 -5.17
N ASN A 18 10.32 -0.32 -4.86
CA ASN A 18 10.13 0.81 -5.74
C ASN A 18 11.14 0.69 -6.90
N PRO A 19 10.68 0.51 -8.15
CA PRO A 19 11.61 0.29 -9.27
C PRO A 19 12.47 1.50 -9.59
N TYR A 20 12.07 2.69 -9.15
CA TYR A 20 12.81 3.91 -9.45
C TYR A 20 13.92 4.19 -8.43
N SER A 21 13.67 3.90 -7.16
CA SER A 21 14.65 4.17 -6.11
C SER A 21 15.43 2.93 -5.66
N GLY A 22 14.90 1.74 -5.94
CA GLY A 22 15.45 0.48 -5.46
C GLY A 22 15.14 0.20 -4.00
N GLN A 23 14.41 1.07 -3.32
CA GLN A 23 14.05 0.87 -1.93
C GLN A 23 12.89 -0.10 -1.81
N SER A 24 12.88 -0.87 -0.72
CA SER A 24 11.87 -1.89 -0.48
C SER A 24 11.22 -1.72 0.88
N GLU A 25 10.00 -2.23 0.99
CA GLU A 25 9.26 -2.29 2.25
C GLU A 25 8.56 -3.64 2.35
N MET A 26 8.47 -4.14 3.59
CA MET A 26 7.72 -5.36 3.87
C MET A 26 6.31 -4.97 4.29
N LEU A 27 5.32 -5.49 3.58
CA LEU A 27 3.91 -5.13 3.78
C LEU A 27 3.14 -6.29 4.37
N THR A 28 2.08 -5.95 5.12
CA THR A 28 1.07 -6.94 5.52
C THR A 28 0.20 -7.28 4.31
N ALA A 29 -0.59 -8.36 4.42
CA ALA A 29 -1.53 -8.72 3.35
C ALA A 29 -2.51 -7.60 3.05
N THR A 30 -3.01 -6.91 4.08
CA THR A 30 -3.95 -5.79 3.92
C THR A 30 -3.28 -4.64 3.17
N GLU A 31 -2.07 -4.26 3.58
CA GLU A 31 -1.31 -3.19 2.93
C GLU A 31 -1.00 -3.55 1.47
N TYR A 32 -0.62 -4.80 1.24
CA TYR A 32 -0.30 -5.26 -0.09
C TYR A 32 -1.53 -5.21 -1.02
N ALA A 33 -2.70 -5.56 -0.49
CA ALA A 33 -3.93 -5.50 -1.26
C ALA A 33 -4.24 -4.07 -1.72
N TYR A 34 -4.06 -3.09 -0.83
CA TYR A 34 -4.25 -1.69 -1.21
C TYR A 34 -3.19 -1.20 -2.18
N TYR A 35 -1.95 -1.62 -2.00
CA TYR A 35 -0.88 -1.29 -2.92
C TYR A 35 -1.21 -1.81 -4.33
N PHE A 36 -1.66 -3.04 -4.43
CA PHE A 36 -2.04 -3.64 -5.70
C PHE A 36 -3.23 -2.90 -6.33
N LEU A 37 -4.22 -2.53 -5.51
CA LEU A 37 -5.38 -1.76 -5.97
C LEU A 37 -4.94 -0.41 -6.56
N ILE A 38 -4.00 0.27 -5.89
CA ILE A 38 -3.48 1.55 -6.36
C ILE A 38 -2.80 1.38 -7.73
N LYS A 39 -1.97 0.37 -7.86
CA LYS A 39 -1.26 0.11 -9.12
C LYS A 39 -2.21 -0.25 -10.25
N TYR A 40 -3.23 -1.05 -9.94
CA TYR A 40 -4.24 -1.42 -10.91
C TYR A 40 -5.07 -0.20 -11.34
N ALA A 41 -5.49 0.61 -10.39
CA ALA A 41 -6.28 1.82 -10.67
C ALA A 41 -5.47 2.82 -11.50
N GLU A 42 -4.19 2.97 -11.21
CA GLU A 42 -3.29 3.82 -11.99
C GLU A 42 -3.20 3.34 -13.45
N ARG A 43 -3.10 2.03 -13.62
CA ARG A 43 -3.00 1.43 -14.94
C ARG A 43 -4.27 1.58 -15.75
N THR A 44 -5.43 1.47 -15.11
CA THR A 44 -6.74 1.59 -15.78
C THR A 44 -7.26 3.01 -15.85
N GLY A 45 -6.62 3.96 -15.17
CA GLY A 45 -7.05 5.36 -15.14
C GLY A 45 -8.22 5.63 -14.22
N ASP A 46 -8.46 4.76 -13.25
CA ASP A 46 -9.56 4.94 -12.27
C ASP A 46 -9.07 5.81 -11.12
N TYR A 47 -9.19 7.12 -11.28
CA TYR A 47 -8.69 8.06 -10.28
C TYR A 47 -9.42 7.98 -8.94
N ASN A 48 -10.72 7.66 -8.95
CA ASN A 48 -11.46 7.54 -7.69
C ASN A 48 -10.95 6.37 -6.87
N ALA A 49 -10.77 5.21 -7.50
CA ALA A 49 -10.22 4.04 -6.83
C ALA A 49 -8.79 4.29 -6.37
N MET A 50 -7.99 4.99 -7.19
CA MET A 50 -6.62 5.31 -6.84
C MET A 50 -6.56 6.21 -5.60
N GLN A 51 -7.39 7.24 -5.53
CA GLN A 51 -7.43 8.15 -4.38
C GLN A 51 -7.83 7.42 -3.10
N LYS A 52 -8.83 6.55 -3.18
CA LYS A 52 -9.27 5.75 -2.03
C LYS A 52 -8.15 4.82 -1.57
N GLY A 53 -7.48 4.17 -2.51
CA GLY A 53 -6.38 3.28 -2.21
C GLY A 53 -5.21 4.00 -1.55
N LEU A 54 -4.84 5.16 -2.10
CA LEU A 54 -3.75 5.97 -1.54
C LEU A 54 -4.06 6.42 -0.12
N SER A 55 -5.29 6.89 0.11
CA SER A 55 -5.71 7.33 1.43
C SER A 55 -5.66 6.20 2.44
N LYS A 56 -6.18 5.03 2.09
CA LYS A 56 -6.16 3.86 2.96
C LYS A 56 -4.75 3.36 3.22
N PHE A 57 -3.95 3.25 2.17
CA PHE A 57 -2.58 2.76 2.28
C PHE A 57 -1.74 3.68 3.18
N SER A 58 -1.80 4.99 2.96
CA SER A 58 -1.03 5.94 3.78
C SER A 58 -1.48 5.94 5.22
N SER A 59 -2.78 5.73 5.47
CA SER A 59 -3.31 5.61 6.82
C SER A 59 -2.79 4.37 7.54
N LEU A 60 -2.64 3.26 6.80
CA LEU A 60 -2.16 2.01 7.38
C LEU A 60 -0.64 1.97 7.56
N ASN A 61 0.10 2.57 6.65
CA ASN A 61 1.56 2.52 6.68
C ASN A 61 2.15 3.73 5.94
N ALA A 62 2.26 4.84 6.66
CA ALA A 62 2.77 6.08 6.09
C ALA A 62 4.21 5.95 5.57
N LYS A 63 5.05 5.18 6.27
CA LYS A 63 6.44 4.96 5.86
C LYS A 63 6.51 4.25 4.50
N ALA A 64 5.74 3.19 4.34
CA ALA A 64 5.70 2.47 3.07
C ALA A 64 5.12 3.33 1.95
N TYR A 65 4.12 4.15 2.26
CA TYR A 65 3.60 5.11 1.29
C TYR A 65 4.70 6.02 0.76
N MET A 66 5.49 6.58 1.65
CA MET A 66 6.58 7.49 1.27
C MET A 66 7.68 6.76 0.50
N THR A 67 7.98 5.53 0.87
CA THR A 67 9.03 4.74 0.21
C THR A 67 8.60 4.27 -1.18
N LEU A 68 7.36 3.83 -1.32
CA LEU A 68 6.92 3.12 -2.51
C LEU A 68 6.11 3.96 -3.48
N LEU A 69 5.37 4.96 -2.99
CA LEU A 69 4.38 5.67 -3.78
C LEU A 69 4.57 7.18 -3.84
N ASP A 70 5.44 7.73 -3.02
CA ASP A 70 5.66 9.18 -2.99
C ASP A 70 6.77 9.62 -3.93
#